data_5ffe0ff303d97d04f8004b4bddd7431b
#
_entry.id   5ffe0ff303d97d04f8004b4bddd7431b
#
_cell.length_a   1.000
_cell.length_b   1.000
_cell.length_c   1.000
_cell.angle_alpha   90.00
_cell.angle_beta   90.00
_cell.angle_gamma   90.00
#
_symmetry.space_group_name_H-M   'P 1'
#
loop_
_entity.id
_entity.type
_entity.pdbx_description
1 polymer ?
#
loop_
_entity_poly.entity_id
_entity_poly.type
_entity_poly.pdbx_seq_one_letter_code
_entity_poly.pdbx_strand_id
1 'polypeptide(L)'
;MGIAGFGYALVGTATLAALLDPATAVVVMILPMLATNVQLLTELDRGSLSTCFARFRPYLAAAIAGTLLGMVLLDRIPSDVLALALGVLTLGYVGLTQPYVTVPGRAAATDYCFRPTGPAKAALGFASGVVFGASNVAVQTVAYLDSLELGRSTFVGVLAMVLVGISIVRVAAAWLLGLYDAPGALSLSLLGIVPGLVGVAAGQRVRPSVPERARTAGTLLLLGVIGVRLTAKGL
;
A
#
# COMPACT_ATOMS: atom_id res chain seq x y z
N MET A 1 4.97 -6.78 -4.56
CA MET A 1 4.01 -7.12 -5.60
C MET A 1 4.48 -8.28 -6.46
N GLY A 2 5.68 -8.29 -7.03
CA GLY A 2 6.12 -9.41 -7.87
C GLY A 2 6.01 -10.79 -7.20
N ILE A 3 6.52 -10.94 -6.00
CA ILE A 3 6.52 -12.21 -5.27
C ILE A 3 5.32 -12.33 -4.31
N ALA A 4 5.02 -11.30 -3.53
CA ALA A 4 4.00 -11.33 -2.48
C ALA A 4 2.63 -10.75 -2.89
N GLY A 5 2.51 -10.18 -4.09
CA GLY A 5 1.27 -9.62 -4.62
C GLY A 5 0.98 -8.17 -4.21
N PHE A 6 1.37 -7.70 -3.02
CA PHE A 6 1.06 -6.34 -2.55
C PHE A 6 2.12 -5.66 -1.67
N GLY A 7 3.13 -6.35 -1.18
CA GLY A 7 4.11 -5.81 -0.21
C GLY A 7 5.08 -4.73 -0.71
N TYR A 8 5.10 -4.44 -2.03
CA TYR A 8 6.08 -3.50 -2.61
C TYR A 8 6.06 -2.12 -1.97
N ALA A 9 4.88 -1.55 -1.79
CA ALA A 9 4.71 -0.23 -1.20
C ALA A 9 5.20 -0.18 0.24
N LEU A 10 4.79 -1.16 1.05
CA LEU A 10 5.16 -1.24 2.45
C LEU A 10 6.67 -1.48 2.61
N VAL A 11 7.22 -2.48 1.91
CA VAL A 11 8.66 -2.79 1.96
C VAL A 11 9.50 -1.63 1.46
N GLY A 12 9.13 -1.04 0.31
CA GLY A 12 9.87 0.07 -0.29
C GLY A 12 9.86 1.31 0.61
N THR A 13 8.68 1.72 1.07
CA THR A 13 8.55 2.90 1.95
C THR A 13 9.27 2.68 3.27
N ALA A 14 9.09 1.51 3.91
CA ALA A 14 9.73 1.21 5.18
C ALA A 14 11.27 1.15 5.06
N THR A 15 11.79 0.58 3.95
CA THR A 15 13.22 0.57 3.68
C THR A 15 13.78 1.97 3.46
N LEU A 16 13.10 2.78 2.65
CA LEU A 16 13.52 4.16 2.41
C LEU A 16 13.41 5.02 3.67
N ALA A 17 12.36 4.86 4.48
CA ALA A 17 12.18 5.61 5.74
C ALA A 17 13.23 5.24 6.80
N ALA A 18 13.84 4.06 6.69
CA ALA A 18 14.97 3.69 7.54
C ALA A 18 16.27 4.41 7.13
N LEU A 19 16.38 4.90 5.89
CA LEU A 19 17.56 5.55 5.32
C LEU A 19 17.39 7.07 5.15
N LEU A 20 16.17 7.50 4.83
CA LEU A 20 15.80 8.88 4.58
C LEU A 20 14.88 9.41 5.70
N ASP A 21 14.47 10.65 5.56
CA ASP A 21 13.34 11.16 6.33
C ASP A 21 12.04 10.41 5.95
N PRO A 22 11.20 10.01 6.93
CA PRO A 22 10.00 9.22 6.66
C PRO A 22 9.01 9.87 5.70
N ALA A 23 8.79 11.19 5.79
CA ALA A 23 7.91 11.89 4.87
C ALA A 23 8.47 11.88 3.44
N THR A 24 9.77 12.15 3.28
CA THR A 24 10.47 12.05 2.01
C THR A 24 10.38 10.62 1.42
N ALA A 25 10.53 9.59 2.24
CA ALA A 25 10.40 8.19 1.79
C ALA A 25 9.00 7.89 1.24
N VAL A 26 7.95 8.42 1.88
CA VAL A 26 6.57 8.27 1.39
C VAL A 26 6.40 8.96 0.04
N VAL A 27 6.91 10.17 -0.12
CA VAL A 27 6.82 10.97 -1.36
C VAL A 27 7.60 10.32 -2.50
N VAL A 28 8.85 9.90 -2.25
CA VAL A 28 9.71 9.23 -3.23
C VAL A 28 9.06 7.97 -3.80
N MET A 29 8.29 7.25 -3.00
CA MET A 29 7.63 6.01 -3.44
C MET A 29 6.38 6.24 -4.30
N ILE A 30 5.86 7.46 -4.46
CA ILE A 30 4.60 7.72 -5.19
C ILE A 30 4.72 7.33 -6.67
N LEU A 31 5.75 7.80 -7.40
CA LEU A 31 5.92 7.49 -8.83
C LEU A 31 6.29 6.03 -9.08
N PRO A 32 7.24 5.41 -8.35
CA PRO A 32 7.51 3.98 -8.48
C PRO A 32 6.27 3.11 -8.24
N MET A 33 5.44 3.48 -7.26
CA MET A 33 4.18 2.77 -6.99
C MET A 33 3.18 2.92 -8.11
N LEU A 34 3.00 4.12 -8.66
CA LEU A 34 2.14 4.33 -9.82
C LEU A 34 2.59 3.46 -11.00
N ALA A 35 3.87 3.50 -11.34
CA ALA A 35 4.43 2.74 -12.46
C ALA A 35 4.24 1.22 -12.29
N THR A 36 4.54 0.70 -11.10
CA THR A 36 4.38 -0.74 -10.80
C THR A 36 2.91 -1.18 -10.76
N ASN A 37 2.00 -0.33 -10.28
CA ASN A 37 0.57 -0.63 -10.29
C ASN A 37 -0.01 -0.59 -11.71
N VAL A 38 0.45 0.33 -12.58
CA VAL A 38 0.08 0.35 -14.00
C VAL A 38 0.56 -0.93 -14.70
N GLN A 39 1.77 -1.40 -14.41
CA GLN A 39 2.25 -2.68 -14.94
C GLN A 39 1.35 -3.86 -14.51
N LEU A 40 0.88 -3.87 -13.26
CA LEU A 40 0.00 -4.93 -12.74
C LEU A 40 -1.43 -4.86 -13.31
N LEU A 41 -1.90 -3.69 -13.73
CA LEU A 41 -3.19 -3.55 -14.41
C LEU A 41 -3.28 -4.41 -15.69
N THR A 42 -2.15 -4.68 -16.33
CA THR A 42 -2.11 -5.53 -17.53
C THR A 42 -2.48 -6.99 -17.25
N GLU A 43 -2.51 -7.42 -15.98
CA GLU A 43 -2.98 -8.76 -15.58
C GLU A 43 -4.52 -8.87 -15.59
N LEU A 44 -5.24 -7.74 -15.62
CA LEU A 44 -6.70 -7.72 -15.61
C LEU A 44 -7.26 -7.74 -17.04
N ASP A 45 -8.24 -8.60 -17.26
CA ASP A 45 -8.98 -8.61 -18.53
C ASP A 45 -9.82 -7.33 -18.67
N ARG A 46 -9.77 -6.73 -19.88
CA ARG A 46 -10.43 -5.44 -20.17
C ARG A 46 -11.96 -5.48 -19.98
N GLY A 47 -12.59 -6.64 -20.21
CA GLY A 47 -14.02 -6.81 -20.00
C GLY A 47 -14.44 -6.72 -18.53
N SER A 48 -13.58 -7.15 -17.63
CA SER A 48 -13.83 -7.11 -16.17
C SER A 48 -13.59 -5.74 -15.56
N LEU A 49 -12.79 -4.88 -16.20
CA LEU A 49 -12.42 -3.55 -15.67
C LEU A 49 -13.62 -2.65 -15.43
N SER A 50 -14.53 -2.53 -16.40
CA SER A 50 -15.70 -1.62 -16.31
C SER A 50 -16.67 -2.05 -15.20
N THR A 51 -16.92 -3.35 -15.09
CA THR A 51 -17.81 -3.92 -14.06
C THR A 51 -17.21 -3.76 -12.66
N CYS A 52 -15.90 -4.03 -12.52
CA CYS A 52 -15.18 -3.84 -11.27
C CYS A 52 -15.15 -2.36 -10.87
N PHE A 53 -14.87 -1.46 -11.81
CA PHE A 53 -14.85 -0.03 -11.54
C PHE A 53 -16.20 0.46 -11.02
N ALA A 54 -17.30 0.11 -11.69
CA ALA A 54 -18.65 0.50 -11.26
C ALA A 54 -18.97 0.01 -9.82
N ARG A 55 -18.58 -1.21 -9.49
CA ARG A 55 -18.81 -1.82 -8.18
C ARG A 55 -18.02 -1.16 -7.06
N PHE A 56 -16.80 -0.69 -7.34
CA PHE A 56 -15.88 -0.12 -6.35
C PHE A 56 -15.86 1.42 -6.31
N ARG A 57 -16.65 2.08 -7.17
CA ARG A 57 -16.73 3.57 -7.22
C ARG A 57 -16.89 4.24 -5.85
N PRO A 58 -17.82 3.84 -4.95
CA PRO A 58 -17.99 4.51 -3.66
C PRO A 58 -16.78 4.32 -2.75
N TYR A 59 -16.16 3.15 -2.77
CA TYR A 59 -14.91 2.90 -2.05
C TYR A 59 -13.78 3.77 -2.58
N LEU A 60 -13.60 3.79 -3.91
CA LEU A 60 -12.52 4.54 -4.56
C LEU A 60 -12.65 6.05 -4.34
N ALA A 61 -13.86 6.61 -4.49
CA ALA A 61 -14.10 8.03 -4.26
C ALA A 61 -13.78 8.43 -2.80
N ALA A 62 -14.23 7.64 -1.84
CA ALA A 62 -13.94 7.87 -0.43
C ALA A 62 -12.45 7.67 -0.11
N ALA A 63 -11.80 6.68 -0.71
CA ALA A 63 -10.36 6.44 -0.57
C ALA A 63 -9.53 7.60 -1.14
N ILE A 64 -9.94 8.18 -2.26
CA ILE A 64 -9.31 9.39 -2.82
C ILE A 64 -9.42 10.55 -1.85
N ALA A 65 -10.61 10.84 -1.33
CA ALA A 65 -10.81 11.91 -0.35
C ALA A 65 -9.97 11.70 0.92
N GLY A 66 -9.96 10.47 1.44
CA GLY A 66 -9.10 10.11 2.57
C GLY A 66 -7.62 10.26 2.26
N THR A 67 -7.19 9.87 1.05
CA THR A 67 -5.79 9.99 0.64
C THR A 67 -5.32 11.44 0.58
N LEU A 68 -6.14 12.34 0.07
CA LEU A 68 -5.84 13.78 0.07
C LEU A 68 -5.66 14.31 1.48
N LEU A 69 -6.55 13.93 2.41
CA LEU A 69 -6.40 14.28 3.82
C LEU A 69 -5.10 13.68 4.40
N GLY A 70 -4.81 12.42 4.12
CA GLY A 70 -3.58 11.75 4.58
C GLY A 70 -2.31 12.43 4.07
N MET A 71 -2.31 12.94 2.85
CA MET A 71 -1.17 13.69 2.28
C MET A 71 -0.99 15.07 2.92
N VAL A 72 -2.09 15.77 3.22
CA VAL A 72 -2.03 17.04 3.97
C VAL A 72 -1.53 16.80 5.38
N LEU A 73 -1.92 15.70 6.02
CA LEU A 73 -1.42 15.32 7.33
C LEU A 73 0.07 14.94 7.28
N LEU A 74 0.53 14.29 6.21
CA LEU A 74 1.93 13.91 6.03
C LEU A 74 2.89 15.10 6.17
N ASP A 75 2.52 16.25 5.60
CA ASP A 75 3.31 17.48 5.66
C ASP A 75 3.32 18.13 7.06
N ARG A 76 2.36 17.76 7.93
CA ARG A 76 2.19 18.34 9.27
C ARG A 76 2.64 17.43 10.40
N ILE A 77 2.84 16.16 10.14
CA ILE A 77 3.25 15.18 11.15
C ILE A 77 4.77 15.27 11.35
N PRO A 78 5.25 15.44 12.60
CA PRO A 78 6.68 15.37 12.89
C PRO A 78 7.29 14.03 12.43
N SER A 79 8.53 14.07 11.94
CA SER A 79 9.23 12.91 11.38
C SER A 79 9.32 11.73 12.35
N ASP A 80 9.50 12.01 13.66
CA ASP A 80 9.60 10.99 14.69
C ASP A 80 8.27 10.26 14.88
N VAL A 81 7.15 11.03 14.93
CA VAL A 81 5.80 10.48 15.05
C VAL A 81 5.47 9.63 13.81
N LEU A 82 5.85 10.11 12.62
CA LEU A 82 5.65 9.37 11.39
C LEU A 82 6.50 8.09 11.34
N ALA A 83 7.75 8.15 11.77
CA ALA A 83 8.63 6.98 11.88
C ALA A 83 8.04 5.94 12.83
N LEU A 84 7.60 6.39 14.02
CA LEU A 84 6.93 5.53 15.00
C LEU A 84 5.65 4.89 14.42
N ALA A 85 4.79 5.68 13.79
CA ALA A 85 3.56 5.20 13.18
C ALA A 85 3.84 4.15 12.08
N LEU A 86 4.80 4.41 11.19
CA LEU A 86 5.22 3.45 10.16
C LEU A 86 5.83 2.19 10.78
N GLY A 87 6.63 2.32 11.83
CA GLY A 87 7.21 1.20 12.56
C GLY A 87 6.13 0.31 13.18
N VAL A 88 5.21 0.92 13.94
CA VAL A 88 4.08 0.23 14.60
C VAL A 88 3.16 -0.43 13.56
N LEU A 89 2.81 0.25 12.47
CA LEU A 89 2.00 -0.33 11.39
C LEU A 89 2.70 -1.51 10.71
N THR A 90 4.03 -1.40 10.51
CA THR A 90 4.83 -2.48 9.91
C THR A 90 4.90 -3.69 10.83
N LEU A 91 5.18 -3.50 12.12
CA LEU A 91 5.21 -4.58 13.12
C LEU A 91 3.83 -5.17 13.35
N GLY A 92 2.78 -4.34 13.37
CA GLY A 92 1.40 -4.79 13.44
C GLY A 92 1.03 -5.70 12.26
N TYR A 93 1.42 -5.30 11.03
CA TYR A 93 1.25 -6.15 9.86
C TYR A 93 1.99 -7.48 10.00
N VAL A 94 3.27 -7.46 10.43
CA VAL A 94 4.06 -8.67 10.68
C VAL A 94 3.37 -9.57 11.70
N GLY A 95 2.90 -9.02 12.82
CA GLY A 95 2.20 -9.77 13.86
C GLY A 95 0.89 -10.41 13.39
N LEU A 96 0.07 -9.64 12.66
CA LEU A 96 -1.24 -10.10 12.16
C LEU A 96 -1.14 -11.11 11.01
N THR A 97 -0.02 -11.12 10.29
CA THR A 97 0.20 -12.02 9.14
C THR A 97 0.84 -13.35 9.54
N GLN A 98 1.24 -13.50 10.80
CA GLN A 98 1.79 -14.76 11.30
C GLN A 98 0.75 -15.90 11.22
N PRO A 99 1.13 -17.08 10.68
CA PRO A 99 0.21 -18.22 10.54
C PRO A 99 -0.24 -18.80 11.90
N TYR A 100 0.44 -18.43 12.99
CA TYR A 100 0.18 -18.93 14.35
C TYR A 100 -0.71 -17.98 15.18
N VAL A 101 -0.98 -16.76 14.70
CA VAL A 101 -1.80 -15.78 15.41
C VAL A 101 -3.24 -15.89 14.93
N THR A 102 -4.05 -16.62 15.65
CA THR A 102 -5.51 -16.56 15.52
C THR A 102 -5.99 -15.33 16.28
N VAL A 103 -6.31 -14.25 15.57
CA VAL A 103 -6.91 -13.07 16.19
C VAL A 103 -8.35 -13.39 16.55
N PRO A 104 -8.70 -13.48 17.86
CA PRO A 104 -10.08 -13.69 18.27
C PRO A 104 -10.96 -12.57 17.73
N GLY A 105 -12.07 -12.91 17.08
CA GLY A 105 -12.99 -11.92 16.50
C GLY A 105 -12.64 -11.46 15.08
N ARG A 106 -11.59 -11.98 14.43
CA ARG A 106 -11.27 -11.64 13.03
C ARG A 106 -12.46 -11.88 12.10
N ALA A 107 -13.15 -13.00 12.25
CA ALA A 107 -14.36 -13.30 11.48
C ALA A 107 -15.49 -12.32 11.78
N ALA A 108 -15.74 -11.99 13.06
CA ALA A 108 -16.79 -11.06 13.46
C ALA A 108 -16.47 -9.61 13.04
N ALA A 109 -15.20 -9.19 13.16
CA ALA A 109 -14.75 -7.88 12.70
C ALA A 109 -14.83 -7.78 11.17
N THR A 110 -14.44 -8.84 10.45
CA THR A 110 -14.56 -8.94 9.01
C THR A 110 -16.03 -8.84 8.59
N ASP A 111 -16.93 -9.56 9.26
CA ASP A 111 -18.36 -9.57 8.95
C ASP A 111 -19.03 -8.20 9.20
N TYR A 112 -18.61 -7.48 10.25
CA TYR A 112 -19.17 -6.17 10.59
C TYR A 112 -18.59 -5.04 9.75
N CYS A 113 -17.28 -5.01 9.53
CA CYS A 113 -16.60 -3.97 8.76
C CYS A 113 -16.79 -4.10 7.24
N PHE A 114 -17.04 -5.32 6.74
CA PHE A 114 -17.09 -5.58 5.30
C PHE A 114 -18.49 -5.83 4.75
N ARG A 115 -19.54 -5.48 5.49
CA ARG A 115 -20.92 -5.52 4.97
C ARG A 115 -21.03 -4.70 3.69
N PRO A 116 -21.78 -5.20 2.67
CA PRO A 116 -21.86 -4.55 1.35
C PRO A 116 -22.71 -3.26 1.31
N THR A 117 -22.95 -2.61 2.45
CA THR A 117 -23.69 -1.35 2.52
C THR A 117 -22.84 -0.19 2.02
N GLY A 118 -23.41 0.70 1.22
CA GLY A 118 -22.74 1.86 0.62
C GLY A 118 -21.95 2.71 1.65
N PRO A 119 -22.54 3.10 2.78
CA PRO A 119 -21.85 3.91 3.78
C PRO A 119 -20.67 3.19 4.46
N ALA A 120 -20.76 1.89 4.71
CA ALA A 120 -19.65 1.12 5.26
C ALA A 120 -18.46 1.04 4.29
N LYS A 121 -18.73 0.84 2.99
CA LYS A 121 -17.70 0.89 1.94
C LYS A 121 -17.02 2.26 1.87
N ALA A 122 -17.79 3.35 1.97
CA ALA A 122 -17.27 4.70 1.95
C ALA A 122 -16.40 4.98 3.19
N ALA A 123 -16.87 4.60 4.38
CA ALA A 123 -16.11 4.78 5.62
C ALA A 123 -14.78 4.00 5.60
N LEU A 124 -14.80 2.75 5.15
CA LEU A 124 -13.59 1.93 4.99
C LEU A 124 -12.64 2.51 3.93
N GLY A 125 -13.20 2.94 2.78
CA GLY A 125 -12.42 3.59 1.74
C GLY A 125 -11.73 4.85 2.25
N PHE A 126 -12.46 5.71 2.96
CA PHE A 126 -11.93 6.94 3.54
C PHE A 126 -10.80 6.65 4.56
N ALA A 127 -11.05 5.78 5.54
CA ALA A 127 -10.05 5.41 6.54
C ALA A 127 -8.80 4.78 5.89
N SER A 128 -9.00 3.84 4.95
CA SER A 128 -7.90 3.23 4.18
C SER A 128 -7.12 4.29 3.38
N GLY A 129 -7.83 5.26 2.81
CA GLY A 129 -7.23 6.36 2.06
C GLY A 129 -6.35 7.24 2.94
N VAL A 130 -6.82 7.65 4.12
CA VAL A 130 -6.04 8.46 5.06
C VAL A 130 -4.73 7.76 5.42
N VAL A 131 -4.80 6.49 5.83
CA VAL A 131 -3.60 5.71 6.17
C VAL A 131 -2.69 5.56 4.95
N PHE A 132 -3.23 5.24 3.78
CA PHE A 132 -2.45 5.09 2.56
C PHE A 132 -1.79 6.41 2.12
N GLY A 133 -2.49 7.52 2.22
CA GLY A 133 -1.98 8.86 1.90
C GLY A 133 -0.77 9.26 2.75
N ALA A 134 -0.84 8.98 4.04
CA ALA A 134 0.21 9.32 5.01
C ALA A 134 1.37 8.30 5.06
N SER A 135 1.17 7.04 4.62
CA SER A 135 2.13 5.98 4.92
C SER A 135 2.47 5.03 3.76
N ASN A 136 1.79 5.10 2.62
CA ASN A 136 1.83 4.10 1.55
C ASN A 136 1.37 2.68 1.96
N VAL A 137 0.76 2.52 3.12
CA VAL A 137 0.31 1.23 3.65
C VAL A 137 -1.09 0.91 3.15
N ALA A 138 -1.21 -0.09 2.26
CA ALA A 138 -2.46 -0.49 1.63
C ALA A 138 -3.10 -1.75 2.27
N VAL A 139 -2.70 -2.11 3.49
CA VAL A 139 -3.14 -3.35 4.15
C VAL A 139 -4.65 -3.41 4.30
N GLN A 140 -5.30 -2.29 4.62
CA GLN A 140 -6.75 -2.21 4.79
C GLN A 140 -7.49 -2.46 3.46
N THR A 141 -6.98 -1.91 2.36
CA THR A 141 -7.52 -2.15 1.00
C THR A 141 -7.36 -3.62 0.62
N VAL A 142 -6.21 -4.21 0.91
CA VAL A 142 -5.92 -5.62 0.66
C VAL A 142 -6.87 -6.50 1.47
N ALA A 143 -7.01 -6.25 2.77
CA ALA A 143 -7.91 -7.02 3.65
C ALA A 143 -9.37 -6.91 3.21
N TYR A 144 -9.81 -5.72 2.78
CA TYR A 144 -11.14 -5.53 2.23
C TYR A 144 -11.38 -6.35 0.96
N LEU A 145 -10.44 -6.31 0.00
CA LEU A 145 -10.58 -7.07 -1.24
C LEU A 145 -10.48 -8.59 -1.03
N ASP A 146 -9.64 -9.02 -0.07
CA ASP A 146 -9.49 -10.43 0.29
C ASP A 146 -10.79 -11.00 0.87
N SER A 147 -11.51 -10.22 1.67
CA SER A 147 -12.81 -10.61 2.24
C SER A 147 -13.93 -10.80 1.21
N LEU A 148 -13.72 -10.35 -0.03
CA LEU A 148 -14.69 -10.52 -1.11
C LEU A 148 -14.52 -11.84 -1.88
N GLU A 149 -13.57 -12.68 -1.47
CA GLU A 149 -13.31 -14.02 -2.05
C GLU A 149 -13.15 -13.98 -3.59
N LEU A 150 -12.54 -12.91 -4.10
CA LEU A 150 -12.31 -12.73 -5.53
C LEU A 150 -11.28 -13.76 -6.04
N GLY A 151 -11.48 -14.24 -7.26
CA GLY A 151 -10.46 -15.03 -7.94
C GLY A 151 -9.14 -14.25 -8.02
N ARG A 152 -8.00 -14.95 -7.93
CA ARG A 152 -6.66 -14.36 -7.79
C ARG A 152 -6.33 -13.28 -8.83
N SER A 153 -6.64 -13.53 -10.10
CA SER A 153 -6.42 -12.55 -11.19
C SER A 153 -7.28 -11.31 -10.98
N THR A 154 -8.56 -11.50 -10.66
CA THR A 154 -9.50 -10.41 -10.38
C THR A 154 -9.07 -9.61 -9.16
N PHE A 155 -8.62 -10.27 -8.09
CA PHE A 155 -8.11 -9.62 -6.89
C PHE A 155 -6.92 -8.69 -7.21
N VAL A 156 -5.89 -9.19 -7.90
CA VAL A 156 -4.70 -8.41 -8.26
C VAL A 156 -5.07 -7.24 -9.16
N GLY A 157 -5.93 -7.47 -10.15
CA GLY A 157 -6.35 -6.45 -11.09
C GLY A 157 -7.21 -5.35 -10.44
N VAL A 158 -8.17 -5.71 -9.57
CA VAL A 158 -8.99 -4.74 -8.83
C VAL A 158 -8.12 -3.93 -7.86
N LEU A 159 -7.21 -4.59 -7.16
CA LEU A 159 -6.25 -3.92 -6.27
C LEU A 159 -5.39 -2.93 -7.06
N ALA A 160 -4.83 -3.34 -8.20
CA ALA A 160 -4.04 -2.48 -9.06
C ALA A 160 -4.86 -1.29 -9.59
N MET A 161 -6.10 -1.51 -10.02
CA MET A 161 -7.01 -0.46 -10.48
C MET A 161 -7.28 0.59 -9.39
N VAL A 162 -7.58 0.16 -8.17
CA VAL A 162 -7.82 1.05 -7.03
C VAL A 162 -6.55 1.83 -6.71
N LEU A 163 -5.41 1.15 -6.63
CA LEU A 163 -4.13 1.78 -6.31
C LEU A 163 -3.64 2.74 -7.41
N VAL A 164 -3.89 2.43 -8.69
CA VAL A 164 -3.60 3.37 -9.81
C VAL A 164 -4.46 4.62 -9.69
N GLY A 165 -5.78 4.45 -9.49
CA GLY A 165 -6.69 5.59 -9.34
C GLY A 165 -6.28 6.52 -8.19
N ILE A 166 -5.94 5.96 -7.04
CA ILE A 166 -5.44 6.73 -5.89
C ILE A 166 -4.06 7.36 -6.20
N SER A 167 -3.14 6.61 -6.83
CA SER A 167 -1.78 7.09 -7.09
C SER A 167 -1.74 8.25 -8.08
N ILE A 168 -2.64 8.27 -9.09
CA ILE A 168 -2.76 9.43 -10.02
C ILE A 168 -3.11 10.70 -9.22
N VAL A 169 -4.09 10.61 -8.34
CA VAL A 169 -4.48 11.75 -7.50
C VAL A 169 -3.35 12.16 -6.56
N ARG A 170 -2.61 11.19 -6.03
CA ARG A 170 -1.44 11.46 -5.18
C ARG A 170 -0.31 12.19 -5.89
N VAL A 171 -0.02 11.84 -7.15
CA VAL A 171 0.97 12.57 -7.96
C VAL A 171 0.56 14.03 -8.10
N ALA A 172 -0.71 14.28 -8.47
CA ALA A 172 -1.23 15.64 -8.59
C ALA A 172 -1.19 16.39 -7.25
N ALA A 173 -1.62 15.74 -6.16
CA ALA A 173 -1.61 16.33 -4.83
C ALA A 173 -0.19 16.60 -4.32
N ALA A 174 0.77 15.68 -4.53
CA ALA A 174 2.15 15.88 -4.15
C ALA A 174 2.78 17.10 -4.86
N TRP A 175 2.43 17.29 -6.13
CA TRP A 175 2.87 18.45 -6.89
C TRP A 175 2.23 19.74 -6.36
N LEU A 176 0.92 19.76 -6.15
CA LEU A 176 0.20 20.94 -5.66
C LEU A 176 0.56 21.35 -4.23
N LEU A 177 0.91 20.37 -3.39
CA LEU A 177 1.33 20.59 -2.01
C LEU A 177 2.84 20.91 -1.88
N GLY A 178 3.60 20.95 -3.00
CA GLY A 178 5.03 21.20 -2.96
C GLY A 178 5.86 20.08 -2.30
N LEU A 179 5.32 18.87 -2.18
CA LEU A 179 6.03 17.75 -1.53
C LEU A 179 7.25 17.28 -2.32
N TYR A 180 7.32 17.58 -3.61
CA TYR A 180 8.48 17.31 -4.45
C TYR A 180 9.55 18.41 -4.42
N ASP A 181 9.31 19.55 -3.73
CA ASP A 181 10.27 20.65 -3.61
C ASP A 181 11.41 20.29 -2.65
N ALA A 182 11.24 19.25 -1.82
CA ALA A 182 12.32 18.73 -1.00
C ALA A 182 13.52 18.30 -1.91
N PRO A 183 14.77 18.69 -1.57
CA PRO A 183 15.93 18.44 -2.40
C PRO A 183 16.08 16.96 -2.76
N GLY A 184 16.07 16.65 -4.06
CA GLY A 184 16.24 15.29 -4.56
C GLY A 184 14.99 14.39 -4.50
N ALA A 185 13.87 14.80 -3.93
CA ALA A 185 12.67 13.97 -3.79
C ALA A 185 12.11 13.52 -5.15
N LEU A 186 11.97 14.45 -6.08
CA LEU A 186 11.49 14.15 -7.44
C LEU A 186 12.47 13.27 -8.22
N SER A 187 13.77 13.59 -8.18
CA SER A 187 14.79 12.81 -8.88
C SER A 187 14.90 11.39 -8.34
N LEU A 188 14.88 11.20 -7.03
CA LEU A 188 14.85 9.87 -6.40
C LEU A 188 13.57 9.11 -6.76
N SER A 189 12.42 9.80 -6.81
CA SER A 189 11.15 9.21 -7.21
C SER A 189 11.18 8.71 -8.67
N LEU A 190 11.73 9.51 -9.59
CA LEU A 190 11.89 9.12 -10.99
C LEU A 190 12.89 7.96 -11.15
N LEU A 191 14.06 8.06 -10.49
CA LEU A 191 15.07 6.99 -10.51
C LEU A 191 14.52 5.68 -9.91
N GLY A 192 13.64 5.75 -8.93
CA GLY A 192 13.01 4.61 -8.29
C GLY A 192 12.06 3.82 -9.20
N ILE A 193 11.58 4.40 -10.31
CA ILE A 193 10.68 3.72 -11.27
C ILE A 193 11.38 2.50 -11.88
N VAL A 194 12.60 2.65 -12.36
CA VAL A 194 13.32 1.59 -13.07
C VAL A 194 13.54 0.37 -12.17
N PRO A 195 14.18 0.48 -10.98
CA PRO A 195 14.34 -0.66 -10.11
C PRO A 195 12.99 -1.21 -9.62
N GLY A 196 11.96 -0.37 -9.47
CA GLY A 196 10.61 -0.81 -9.15
C GLY A 196 10.02 -1.74 -10.21
N LEU A 197 10.03 -1.33 -11.47
CA LEU A 197 9.53 -2.13 -12.60
C LEU A 197 10.35 -3.42 -12.78
N VAL A 198 11.68 -3.31 -12.73
CA VAL A 198 12.58 -4.48 -12.83
C VAL A 198 12.33 -5.45 -11.69
N GLY A 199 12.21 -4.94 -10.46
CA GLY A 199 11.94 -5.75 -9.27
C GLY A 199 10.59 -6.48 -9.35
N VAL A 200 9.54 -5.81 -9.84
CA VAL A 200 8.24 -6.46 -10.06
C VAL A 200 8.33 -7.52 -11.15
N ALA A 201 8.95 -7.22 -12.29
CA ALA A 201 9.10 -8.17 -13.39
C ALA A 201 9.95 -9.40 -12.99
N ALA A 202 11.06 -9.17 -12.29
CA ALA A 202 11.89 -10.27 -11.75
C ALA A 202 11.11 -11.10 -10.72
N GLY A 203 10.40 -10.43 -9.81
CA GLY A 203 9.57 -11.10 -8.81
C GLY A 203 8.45 -11.96 -9.43
N GLN A 204 7.82 -11.51 -10.50
CA GLN A 204 6.82 -12.29 -11.25
C GLN A 204 7.43 -13.54 -11.88
N ARG A 205 8.65 -13.43 -12.44
CA ARG A 205 9.36 -14.59 -13.04
C ARG A 205 9.82 -15.61 -12.00
N VAL A 206 10.32 -15.16 -10.86
CA VAL A 206 10.85 -16.03 -9.80
C VAL A 206 9.72 -16.64 -8.96
N ARG A 207 8.55 -16.01 -8.94
CA ARG A 207 7.40 -16.42 -8.13
C ARG A 207 7.01 -17.91 -8.24
N PRO A 208 7.00 -18.57 -9.43
CA PRO A 208 6.66 -19.97 -9.53
C PRO A 208 7.69 -20.89 -8.87
N SER A 209 8.96 -20.46 -8.80
CA SER A 209 10.07 -21.26 -8.31
C SER A 209 10.29 -21.19 -6.80
N VAL A 210 9.67 -20.22 -6.11
CA VAL A 210 9.87 -20.02 -4.67
C VAL A 210 8.63 -20.49 -3.89
N PRO A 211 8.79 -21.41 -2.93
CA PRO A 211 7.70 -21.85 -2.06
C PRO A 211 7.05 -20.68 -1.33
N GLU A 212 5.72 -20.70 -1.20
CA GLU A 212 4.98 -19.62 -0.56
C GLU A 212 5.45 -19.33 0.88
N ARG A 213 5.77 -20.39 1.63
CA ARG A 213 6.30 -20.28 2.99
C ARG A 213 7.61 -19.50 3.06
N ALA A 214 8.54 -19.75 2.13
CA ALA A 214 9.82 -19.06 2.09
C ALA A 214 9.64 -17.56 1.71
N ARG A 215 8.73 -17.26 0.80
CA ARG A 215 8.38 -15.88 0.41
C ARG A 215 7.80 -15.10 1.57
N THR A 216 6.82 -15.68 2.24
CA THR A 216 6.17 -15.06 3.40
C THR A 216 7.18 -14.85 4.53
N ALA A 217 7.96 -15.87 4.88
CA ALA A 217 8.96 -15.79 5.93
C ALA A 217 10.02 -14.72 5.65
N GLY A 218 10.57 -14.67 4.43
CA GLY A 218 11.54 -13.64 4.04
C GLY A 218 10.98 -12.22 4.10
N THR A 219 9.74 -12.02 3.63
CA THR A 219 9.07 -10.72 3.70
C THR A 219 8.81 -10.30 5.15
N LEU A 220 8.30 -11.21 5.99
CA LEU A 220 8.01 -10.92 7.39
C LEU A 220 9.28 -10.62 8.20
N LEU A 221 10.37 -11.36 7.94
CA LEU A 221 11.65 -11.11 8.58
C LEU A 221 12.20 -9.72 8.22
N LEU A 222 12.21 -9.38 6.93
CA LEU A 222 12.64 -8.07 6.46
C LEU A 222 11.81 -6.94 7.09
N LEU A 223 10.49 -7.07 7.06
CA LEU A 223 9.58 -6.08 7.64
C LEU A 223 9.73 -6.01 9.16
N GLY A 224 9.97 -7.12 9.84
CA GLY A 224 10.24 -7.15 11.27
C GLY A 224 11.47 -6.33 11.64
N VAL A 225 12.59 -6.54 10.96
CA VAL A 225 13.84 -5.79 11.18
C VAL A 225 13.63 -4.29 10.90
N ILE A 226 12.98 -3.94 9.78
CA ILE A 226 12.74 -2.56 9.41
C ILE A 226 11.75 -1.90 10.39
N GLY A 227 10.69 -2.61 10.79
CA GLY A 227 9.70 -2.12 11.73
C GLY A 227 10.31 -1.79 13.09
N VAL A 228 11.17 -2.67 13.63
CA VAL A 228 11.93 -2.41 14.86
C VAL A 228 12.81 -1.17 14.72
N ARG A 229 13.55 -1.05 13.61
CA ARG A 229 14.42 0.11 13.37
C ARG A 229 13.63 1.43 13.28
N LEU A 230 12.49 1.44 12.59
CA LEU A 230 11.63 2.63 12.49
C LEU A 230 11.03 3.01 13.84
N THR A 231 10.57 2.03 14.61
CA THR A 231 10.05 2.28 15.96
C THR A 231 11.13 2.86 16.86
N ALA A 232 12.35 2.31 16.83
CA ALA A 232 13.48 2.84 17.58
C ALA A 232 13.93 4.24 17.13
N LYS A 233 13.72 4.59 15.85
CA LYS A 233 14.02 5.94 15.32
C LYS A 233 12.98 6.98 15.77
N GLY A 234 11.74 6.56 16.02
CA GLY A 234 10.65 7.43 16.41
C GLY A 234 10.43 7.55 17.93
N LEU A 235 11.24 6.85 18.75
CA LEU A 235 11.30 6.98 20.21
C LEU A 235 12.44 7.91 20.63
#